data_c43dacd1a0162020fc1a7874588c2790
#
_entry.id   c43dacd1a0162020fc1a7874588c2790
#
_cell.length_a   1.000
_cell.length_b   1.000
_cell.length_c   1.000
_cell.angle_alpha   90.00
_cell.angle_beta   90.00
_cell.angle_gamma   90.00
#
_symmetry.space_group_name_H-M   'P 1'
#
loop_
_entity.id
_entity.type
_entity.pdbx_description
1 polymer ?
#
loop_
_entity_poly.entity_id
_entity_poly.type
_entity_poly.pdbx_seq_one_letter_code
_entity_poly.pdbx_strand_id
1 'polypeptide(L)'
;LDQKFKEANVQRYEGKNITKSFLRQHGFRVPFLVPKKEGLGIEIPDNLTVEKVVDLIGPETIIPVLDVHTQEGTSMKLHEWGTYWKSTKEERIKKGRLNVISLEFSYTNLAKIVKSPRVVRELDWIELCWKNRGGNCLHNYPRVQYYCLMGVEGSYTDFHIDFGGTSVWYHIVSGEKWFYMIPPTKKNLKIYQDWSKSQTQNATFLPTIIGI
;
A
#
# COMPACT_ATOMS: atom_id res chain seq x y z
N LEU A 1 2.05 20.30 -6.45
CA LEU A 1 2.81 19.09 -6.83
C LEU A 1 2.66 18.79 -8.31
N ASP A 2 1.45 18.82 -8.85
CA ASP A 2 1.13 18.38 -10.21
C ASP A 2 1.82 19.15 -11.34
N GLN A 3 2.26 20.38 -11.09
CA GLN A 3 2.98 21.19 -12.08
C GLN A 3 4.45 20.79 -12.30
N LYS A 4 5.03 20.02 -11.40
CA LYS A 4 6.44 19.62 -11.45
C LYS A 4 6.68 18.22 -12.01
N PHE A 5 5.67 17.37 -11.99
CA PHE A 5 5.78 16.00 -12.47
C PHE A 5 5.14 15.84 -13.84
N LYS A 6 5.86 15.18 -14.75
CA LYS A 6 5.30 14.79 -16.04
C LYS A 6 4.44 13.55 -15.86
N GLU A 7 3.32 13.49 -16.57
CA GLU A 7 2.52 12.27 -16.63
C GLU A 7 3.36 11.12 -17.14
N ALA A 8 3.40 10.02 -16.38
CA ALA A 8 4.14 8.84 -16.77
C ALA A 8 3.34 8.02 -17.78
N ASN A 9 3.95 7.66 -18.89
CA ASN A 9 3.37 6.70 -19.84
C ASN A 9 3.50 5.28 -19.28
N VAL A 10 2.62 4.92 -18.33
CA VAL A 10 2.61 3.61 -17.70
C VAL A 10 1.95 2.60 -18.63
N GLN A 11 2.64 1.51 -18.96
CA GLN A 11 2.11 0.47 -19.84
C GLN A 11 0.92 -0.26 -19.17
N ARG A 12 -0.06 -0.60 -20.00
CA ARG A 12 -1.28 -1.29 -19.59
C ARG A 12 -1.31 -2.69 -20.13
N TYR A 13 -1.67 -3.65 -19.31
CA TYR A 13 -1.75 -5.06 -19.69
C TYR A 13 -3.09 -5.67 -19.30
N GLU A 14 -3.49 -6.71 -20.01
CA GLU A 14 -4.63 -7.54 -19.63
C GLU A 14 -4.22 -8.52 -18.52
N GLY A 15 -5.10 -8.77 -17.55
CA GLY A 15 -4.80 -9.62 -16.40
C GLY A 15 -4.35 -11.05 -16.77
N LYS A 16 -4.87 -11.61 -17.86
CA LYS A 16 -4.46 -12.95 -18.35
C LYS A 16 -2.99 -13.03 -18.75
N ASN A 17 -2.38 -11.90 -19.13
CA ASN A 17 -1.00 -11.82 -19.57
C ASN A 17 -0.03 -11.70 -18.38
N ILE A 18 -0.52 -11.40 -17.18
CA ILE A 18 0.32 -11.24 -15.99
C ILE A 18 0.66 -12.61 -15.41
N THR A 19 1.76 -13.15 -15.85
CA THR A 19 2.26 -14.48 -15.48
C THR A 19 3.68 -14.40 -14.87
N LYS A 20 4.16 -15.48 -14.27
CA LYS A 20 5.57 -15.56 -13.81
C LYS A 20 6.56 -15.29 -14.95
N SER A 21 6.29 -15.80 -16.14
CA SER A 21 7.14 -15.58 -17.31
C SER A 21 7.16 -14.11 -17.71
N PHE A 22 5.99 -13.46 -17.75
CA PHE A 22 5.88 -12.04 -17.99
C PHE A 22 6.71 -11.24 -16.97
N LEU A 23 6.55 -11.50 -15.67
CA LEU A 23 7.27 -10.75 -14.63
C LEU A 23 8.79 -10.98 -14.69
N ARG A 24 9.25 -12.20 -15.04
CA ARG A 24 10.68 -12.47 -15.27
C ARG A 24 11.24 -11.67 -16.44
N GLN A 25 10.51 -11.54 -17.55
CA GLN A 25 10.91 -10.76 -18.71
C GLN A 25 10.84 -9.26 -18.45
N HIS A 26 9.79 -8.80 -17.77
CA HIS A 26 9.59 -7.41 -17.36
C HIS A 26 10.67 -6.95 -16.37
N GLY A 27 11.13 -7.85 -15.50
CA GLY A 27 12.25 -7.63 -14.57
C GLY A 27 11.92 -6.67 -13.43
N PHE A 28 10.65 -6.39 -13.14
CA PHE A 28 10.21 -5.47 -12.07
C PHE A 28 10.86 -4.07 -12.13
N ARG A 29 11.20 -3.57 -13.30
CA ARG A 29 11.99 -2.34 -13.46
C ARG A 29 11.15 -1.08 -13.45
N VAL A 30 9.91 -1.19 -13.90
CA VAL A 30 8.97 -0.07 -14.02
C VAL A 30 7.57 -0.53 -13.59
N PRO A 31 6.71 0.37 -13.11
CA PRO A 31 5.34 0.03 -12.79
C PRO A 31 4.54 -0.26 -14.08
N PHE A 32 3.48 -1.03 -13.93
CA PHE A 32 2.49 -1.25 -14.98
C PHE A 32 1.07 -1.24 -14.39
N LEU A 33 0.09 -1.05 -15.22
CA LEU A 33 -1.32 -1.03 -14.85
C LEU A 33 -2.07 -2.23 -15.46
N VAL A 34 -2.99 -2.77 -14.70
CA VAL A 34 -3.99 -3.74 -15.18
C VAL A 34 -5.37 -3.15 -14.92
N PRO A 35 -6.02 -2.58 -15.95
CA PRO A 35 -7.27 -1.83 -15.76
C PRO A 35 -8.45 -2.67 -15.29
N LYS A 36 -8.42 -3.96 -15.57
CA LYS A 36 -9.52 -4.90 -15.26
C LYS A 36 -9.01 -6.09 -14.49
N LYS A 37 -9.83 -6.58 -13.53
CA LYS A 37 -9.46 -7.74 -12.70
C LYS A 37 -9.58 -9.11 -13.39
N GLU A 38 -10.22 -9.15 -14.57
CA GLU A 38 -10.38 -10.39 -15.35
C GLU A 38 -9.03 -11.01 -15.72
N GLY A 39 -8.93 -12.32 -15.49
CA GLY A 39 -7.72 -13.11 -15.78
C GLY A 39 -6.62 -13.02 -14.72
N LEU A 40 -6.70 -12.11 -13.73
CA LEU A 40 -5.75 -12.02 -12.63
C LEU A 40 -5.95 -13.11 -11.57
N GLY A 41 -7.14 -13.65 -11.42
CA GLY A 41 -7.49 -14.53 -10.31
C GLY A 41 -7.43 -13.82 -8.95
N ILE A 42 -7.68 -12.51 -8.95
CA ILE A 42 -7.89 -11.70 -7.76
C ILE A 42 -9.35 -11.81 -7.31
N GLU A 43 -9.59 -11.93 -6.01
CA GLU A 43 -10.93 -11.93 -5.43
C GLU A 43 -11.00 -10.82 -4.38
N ILE A 44 -11.87 -9.85 -4.61
CA ILE A 44 -12.16 -8.76 -3.68
C ILE A 44 -13.67 -8.51 -3.79
N PRO A 45 -14.41 -8.46 -2.67
CA PRO A 45 -15.84 -8.17 -2.69
C PRO A 45 -16.12 -6.79 -3.34
N ASP A 46 -17.04 -6.73 -4.28
CA ASP A 46 -17.37 -5.49 -5.02
C ASP A 46 -17.94 -4.40 -4.10
N ASN A 47 -18.49 -4.76 -2.95
CA ASN A 47 -19.08 -3.86 -1.97
C ASN A 47 -18.25 -3.78 -0.67
N LEU A 48 -16.95 -3.90 -0.75
CA LEU A 48 -16.07 -3.74 0.41
C LEU A 48 -16.00 -2.26 0.80
N THR A 49 -16.56 -1.94 1.97
CA THR A 49 -16.57 -0.59 2.56
C THR A 49 -15.69 -0.56 3.80
N VAL A 50 -15.39 0.64 4.31
CA VAL A 50 -14.64 0.81 5.56
C VAL A 50 -15.37 0.15 6.74
N GLU A 51 -16.71 0.24 6.79
CA GLU A 51 -17.52 -0.42 7.82
C GLU A 51 -17.34 -1.94 7.78
N LYS A 52 -17.35 -2.55 6.60
CA LYS A 52 -17.10 -3.99 6.46
C LYS A 52 -15.68 -4.36 6.87
N VAL A 53 -14.70 -3.52 6.58
CA VAL A 53 -13.32 -3.73 7.06
C VAL A 53 -13.29 -3.72 8.58
N VAL A 54 -13.96 -2.75 9.24
CA VAL A 54 -14.08 -2.69 10.70
C VAL A 54 -14.69 -3.98 11.25
N ASP A 55 -15.82 -4.43 10.69
CA ASP A 55 -16.52 -5.63 11.15
C ASP A 55 -15.69 -6.92 10.96
N LEU A 56 -15.01 -7.06 9.82
CA LEU A 56 -14.26 -8.28 9.49
C LEU A 56 -12.91 -8.39 10.20
N ILE A 57 -12.29 -7.27 10.53
CA ILE A 57 -11.01 -7.24 11.25
C ILE A 57 -11.25 -7.23 12.77
N GLY A 58 -12.30 -6.57 13.23
CA GLY A 58 -12.67 -6.40 14.62
C GLY A 58 -12.56 -4.94 15.08
N PRO A 59 -13.65 -4.38 15.64
CA PRO A 59 -13.75 -2.96 15.99
C PRO A 59 -12.74 -2.50 17.03
N GLU A 60 -12.33 -3.39 17.94
CA GLU A 60 -11.39 -3.11 19.03
C GLU A 60 -9.91 -3.24 18.61
N THR A 61 -9.64 -3.64 17.36
CA THR A 61 -8.27 -3.77 16.85
C THR A 61 -7.57 -2.40 16.86
N ILE A 62 -6.42 -2.34 17.49
CA ILE A 62 -5.57 -1.14 17.48
C ILE A 62 -4.83 -1.10 16.16
N ILE A 63 -4.95 0.00 15.44
CA ILE A 63 -4.34 0.22 14.13
C ILE A 63 -3.37 1.41 14.17
N PRO A 64 -2.27 1.35 13.42
CA PRO A 64 -1.39 2.49 13.24
C PRO A 64 -2.04 3.51 12.30
N VAL A 65 -1.98 4.75 12.69
CA VAL A 65 -2.52 5.89 11.94
C VAL A 65 -1.47 6.97 11.82
N LEU A 66 -1.33 7.53 10.63
CA LEU A 66 -0.40 8.61 10.35
C LEU A 66 -1.15 9.95 10.33
N ASP A 67 -0.68 10.94 11.07
CA ASP A 67 -1.08 12.32 10.83
C ASP A 67 -0.38 12.83 9.56
N VAL A 68 -1.17 13.26 8.58
CA VAL A 68 -0.66 13.65 7.25
C VAL A 68 0.15 14.95 7.31
N HIS A 69 -0.15 15.85 8.25
CA HIS A 69 0.53 17.14 8.34
C HIS A 69 1.90 17.01 9.02
N THR A 70 1.97 16.31 10.15
CA THR A 70 3.20 16.12 10.91
C THR A 70 4.03 14.94 10.45
N GLN A 71 3.43 14.00 9.70
CA GLN A 71 4.01 12.71 9.34
C GLN A 71 4.35 11.85 10.57
N GLU A 72 3.74 12.14 11.71
CA GLU A 72 3.91 11.37 12.94
C GLU A 72 2.91 10.24 13.03
N GLY A 73 3.38 9.08 13.50
CA GLY A 73 2.56 7.92 13.75
C GLY A 73 1.86 8.00 15.11
N THR A 74 0.59 7.67 15.11
CA THR A 74 -0.21 7.43 16.31
C THR A 74 -0.98 6.11 16.18
N SER A 75 -1.81 5.79 17.12
CA SER A 75 -2.68 4.61 17.05
C SER A 75 -4.08 4.93 17.56
N MET A 76 -5.07 4.23 17.01
CA MET A 76 -6.45 4.27 17.49
C MET A 76 -7.12 2.92 17.30
N LYS A 77 -8.30 2.74 17.88
CA LYS A 77 -9.14 1.57 17.62
C LYS A 77 -9.77 1.68 16.24
N LEU A 78 -9.98 0.55 15.59
CA LEU A 78 -10.50 0.52 14.21
C LEU A 78 -11.94 1.10 14.12
N HIS A 79 -12.78 0.95 15.18
CA HIS A 79 -14.09 1.60 15.20
C HIS A 79 -14.01 3.14 15.30
N GLU A 80 -12.95 3.68 15.95
CA GLU A 80 -12.71 5.12 16.00
C GLU A 80 -12.33 5.65 14.62
N TRP A 81 -11.52 4.87 13.87
CA TRP A 81 -11.26 5.14 12.47
C TRP A 81 -12.53 5.14 11.62
N GLY A 82 -13.40 4.16 11.81
CA GLY A 82 -14.71 4.11 11.14
C GLY A 82 -15.57 5.36 11.41
N THR A 83 -15.54 5.86 12.64
CA THR A 83 -16.21 7.09 13.04
C THR A 83 -15.58 8.32 12.39
N TYR A 84 -14.24 8.40 12.39
CA TYR A 84 -13.50 9.45 11.68
C TYR A 84 -13.79 9.44 10.17
N TRP A 85 -13.84 8.28 9.56
CA TRP A 85 -14.15 8.11 8.13
C TRP A 85 -15.51 8.69 7.76
N LYS A 86 -16.52 8.51 8.61
CA LYS A 86 -17.90 9.01 8.40
C LYS A 86 -18.06 10.50 8.70
N SER A 87 -17.12 11.12 9.40
CA SER A 87 -17.20 12.53 9.74
C SER A 87 -17.12 13.41 8.51
N THR A 88 -17.60 14.66 8.61
CA THR A 88 -17.55 15.62 7.52
C THR A 88 -16.12 16.04 7.19
N LYS A 89 -15.92 16.64 6.03
CA LYS A 89 -14.62 17.18 5.64
C LYS A 89 -14.10 18.23 6.63
N GLU A 90 -15.01 19.09 7.12
CA GLU A 90 -14.75 20.14 8.10
C GLU A 90 -14.30 19.56 9.44
N GLU A 91 -14.96 18.50 9.91
CA GLU A 91 -14.60 17.81 11.14
C GLU A 91 -13.23 17.13 11.02
N ARG A 92 -12.94 16.50 9.87
CA ARG A 92 -11.64 15.89 9.60
C ARG A 92 -10.50 16.92 9.56
N ILE A 93 -10.75 18.09 8.96
CA ILE A 93 -9.77 19.19 8.95
C ILE A 93 -9.46 19.65 10.38
N LYS A 94 -10.48 19.78 11.23
CA LYS A 94 -10.29 20.18 12.64
C LYS A 94 -9.55 19.15 13.48
N LYS A 95 -9.77 17.85 13.23
CA LYS A 95 -9.12 16.74 13.95
C LYS A 95 -7.73 16.38 13.42
N GLY A 96 -7.32 17.00 12.34
CA GLY A 96 -6.16 16.58 11.56
C GLY A 96 -6.53 15.58 10.46
N ARG A 97 -5.81 15.64 9.36
CA ARG A 97 -5.97 14.69 8.26
C ARG A 97 -5.19 13.42 8.56
N LEU A 98 -5.90 12.33 8.76
CA LEU A 98 -5.34 11.05 9.14
C LEU A 98 -5.29 10.08 7.96
N ASN A 99 -4.34 9.13 8.02
CA ASN A 99 -4.12 8.12 6.97
C ASN A 99 -3.77 6.76 7.59
N VAL A 100 -4.41 5.70 7.15
CA VAL A 100 -4.06 4.31 7.51
C VAL A 100 -3.28 3.70 6.35
N ILE A 101 -2.00 3.43 6.55
CA ILE A 101 -1.08 2.99 5.49
C ILE A 101 -0.54 1.55 5.68
N SER A 102 -0.72 0.94 6.84
CA SER A 102 -0.09 -0.33 7.18
C SER A 102 -0.97 -1.26 8.04
N LEU A 103 -2.28 -1.28 7.79
CA LEU A 103 -3.18 -2.23 8.44
C LEU A 103 -3.02 -3.62 7.80
N GLU A 104 -2.16 -4.44 8.40
CA GLU A 104 -1.96 -5.82 7.98
C GLU A 104 -3.13 -6.69 8.47
N PHE A 105 -3.72 -7.50 7.58
CA PHE A 105 -4.95 -8.24 7.87
C PHE A 105 -4.91 -9.75 7.60
N SER A 106 -3.74 -10.36 7.42
CA SER A 106 -3.60 -11.79 7.05
C SER A 106 -4.29 -12.77 8.00
N TYR A 107 -4.44 -12.43 9.28
CA TYR A 107 -5.07 -13.29 10.31
C TYR A 107 -6.50 -12.91 10.67
N THR A 108 -7.16 -12.15 9.82
CA THR A 108 -8.51 -11.67 10.07
C THR A 108 -9.56 -12.36 9.19
N ASN A 109 -10.84 -12.14 9.48
CA ASN A 109 -11.90 -12.62 8.59
C ASN A 109 -11.87 -11.94 7.21
N LEU A 110 -11.30 -10.74 7.10
CA LEU A 110 -11.11 -10.07 5.82
C LEU A 110 -10.20 -10.90 4.89
N ALA A 111 -9.13 -11.50 5.41
CA ALA A 111 -8.24 -12.34 4.62
C ALA A 111 -8.90 -13.61 4.05
N LYS A 112 -10.01 -14.05 4.64
CA LYS A 112 -10.74 -15.23 4.16
C LYS A 112 -11.52 -14.96 2.88
N ILE A 113 -11.84 -13.70 2.60
CA ILE A 113 -12.67 -13.28 1.46
C ILE A 113 -11.90 -12.48 0.42
N VAL A 114 -10.62 -12.21 0.68
CA VAL A 114 -9.72 -11.49 -0.25
C VAL A 114 -8.66 -12.46 -0.74
N LYS A 115 -8.43 -12.49 -2.06
CA LYS A 115 -7.27 -13.17 -2.65
C LYS A 115 -6.51 -12.21 -3.53
N SER A 116 -5.20 -12.16 -3.35
CA SER A 116 -4.29 -11.44 -4.24
C SER A 116 -4.26 -12.05 -5.65
N PRO A 117 -3.73 -11.39 -6.66
CA PRO A 117 -3.56 -11.98 -7.98
C PRO A 117 -2.81 -13.31 -7.94
N ARG A 118 -3.19 -14.23 -8.83
CA ARG A 118 -2.57 -15.57 -8.90
C ARG A 118 -1.04 -15.49 -8.95
N VAL A 119 -0.49 -14.62 -9.79
CA VAL A 119 0.96 -14.47 -9.95
C VAL A 119 1.64 -14.01 -8.66
N VAL A 120 0.97 -13.16 -7.85
CA VAL A 120 1.49 -12.74 -6.55
C VAL A 120 1.59 -13.93 -5.60
N ARG A 121 0.51 -14.73 -5.48
CA ARG A 121 0.52 -15.95 -4.64
C ARG A 121 1.55 -16.98 -5.11
N GLU A 122 1.80 -17.06 -6.41
CA GLU A 122 2.79 -17.96 -7.00
C GLU A 122 4.25 -17.53 -6.76
N LEU A 123 4.50 -16.25 -6.43
CA LEU A 123 5.82 -15.69 -6.15
C LEU A 123 6.04 -15.36 -4.68
N ASP A 124 4.99 -15.39 -3.88
CA ASP A 124 5.02 -15.03 -2.47
C ASP A 124 5.89 -16.01 -1.66
N TRP A 125 6.92 -15.48 -1.05
CA TRP A 125 7.84 -16.28 -0.24
C TRP A 125 7.19 -16.84 1.02
N ILE A 126 6.18 -16.19 1.58
CA ILE A 126 5.42 -16.73 2.71
C ILE A 126 4.70 -18.02 2.28
N GLU A 127 4.02 -18.00 1.13
CA GLU A 127 3.38 -19.20 0.59
C GLU A 127 4.39 -20.29 0.26
N LEU A 128 5.48 -19.96 -0.41
CA LEU A 128 6.46 -20.90 -0.89
C LEU A 128 7.37 -21.47 0.21
N CYS A 129 7.74 -20.62 1.20
CA CYS A 129 8.80 -20.96 2.15
C CYS A 129 8.29 -21.28 3.55
N TRP A 130 7.15 -20.74 3.99
CA TRP A 130 6.60 -20.96 5.34
C TRP A 130 5.43 -21.90 5.35
N LYS A 131 4.38 -21.63 4.58
CA LYS A 131 3.15 -22.41 4.61
C LYS A 131 3.34 -23.83 4.08
N ASN A 132 4.26 -24.07 3.16
CA ASN A 132 4.54 -25.38 2.59
C ASN A 132 5.48 -26.28 3.40
N ARG A 133 6.06 -25.79 4.52
CA ARG A 133 7.02 -26.58 5.31
C ARG A 133 6.40 -27.55 6.32
N GLY A 134 5.07 -27.52 6.51
CA GLY A 134 4.39 -28.41 7.47
C GLY A 134 4.73 -28.13 8.95
N GLY A 135 3.92 -28.64 9.87
CA GLY A 135 4.17 -28.54 11.32
C GLY A 135 3.84 -27.17 11.92
N ASN A 136 4.42 -26.82 13.06
CA ASN A 136 4.17 -25.59 13.84
C ASN A 136 4.49 -24.27 13.10
N CYS A 137 5.04 -24.34 11.90
CA CYS A 137 5.34 -23.16 11.06
C CYS A 137 4.07 -22.46 10.52
N LEU A 138 2.92 -23.13 10.53
CA LEU A 138 1.66 -22.56 10.01
C LEU A 138 1.14 -21.34 10.78
N HIS A 139 1.58 -21.12 12.01
CA HIS A 139 1.12 -20.03 12.87
C HIS A 139 2.17 -18.96 13.15
N ASN A 140 3.40 -19.16 12.68
CA ASN A 140 4.52 -18.29 13.03
C ASN A 140 5.30 -17.82 11.80
N TYR A 141 4.63 -17.13 10.87
CA TYR A 141 5.26 -16.53 9.71
C TYR A 141 5.15 -14.99 9.74
N PRO A 142 6.02 -14.26 9.03
CA PRO A 142 5.97 -12.81 8.97
C PRO A 142 4.61 -12.31 8.43
N ARG A 143 4.00 -11.38 9.14
CA ARG A 143 2.72 -10.76 8.74
C ARG A 143 2.99 -9.60 7.78
N VAL A 144 3.15 -9.95 6.51
CA VAL A 144 3.59 -8.98 5.48
C VAL A 144 2.91 -9.20 4.12
N GLN A 145 1.81 -9.98 4.10
CA GLN A 145 1.19 -10.37 2.84
C GLN A 145 0.07 -9.43 2.38
N TYR A 146 -0.78 -8.98 3.30
CA TYR A 146 -1.99 -8.23 2.98
C TYR A 146 -2.09 -6.95 3.79
N TYR A 147 -2.14 -5.83 3.10
CA TYR A 147 -2.31 -4.52 3.73
C TYR A 147 -3.58 -3.84 3.21
N CYS A 148 -4.37 -3.32 4.14
CA CYS A 148 -5.49 -2.44 3.84
C CYS A 148 -5.07 -1.00 4.11
N LEU A 149 -5.15 -0.16 3.08
CA LEU A 149 -4.84 1.24 3.17
C LEU A 149 -6.14 2.04 3.04
N MET A 150 -6.34 2.99 3.94
CA MET A 150 -7.53 3.82 3.97
C MET A 150 -7.11 5.27 4.19
N GLY A 151 -7.22 6.10 3.16
CA GLY A 151 -6.88 7.51 3.21
C GLY A 151 -8.08 8.39 2.81
N VAL A 152 -8.28 9.49 3.51
CA VAL A 152 -9.26 10.50 3.11
C VAL A 152 -8.68 11.42 2.03
N GLU A 153 -9.54 12.17 1.33
CA GLU A 153 -9.12 13.12 0.30
C GLU A 153 -7.98 14.04 0.77
N GLY A 154 -6.92 14.11 -0.04
CA GLY A 154 -5.72 14.90 0.26
C GLY A 154 -4.76 14.26 1.25
N SER A 155 -5.00 13.00 1.66
CA SER A 155 -3.97 12.24 2.38
C SER A 155 -2.83 11.89 1.45
N TYR A 156 -1.61 11.88 1.98
CA TYR A 156 -0.43 11.42 1.26
C TYR A 156 0.47 10.58 2.14
N THR A 157 1.29 9.78 1.49
CA THR A 157 2.41 9.04 2.09
C THR A 157 3.67 9.55 1.40
N ASP A 158 4.67 9.93 2.17
CA ASP A 158 5.91 10.48 1.61
C ASP A 158 6.68 9.46 0.76
N PHE A 159 7.66 9.93 0.01
CA PHE A 159 8.49 9.07 -0.84
C PHE A 159 9.19 8.00 0.00
N HIS A 160 9.07 6.77 -0.42
CA HIS A 160 9.69 5.64 0.27
C HIS A 160 10.03 4.51 -0.71
N ILE A 161 10.87 3.63 -0.26
CA ILE A 161 11.09 2.31 -0.85
C ILE A 161 10.52 1.31 0.14
N ASP A 162 9.66 0.41 -0.34
CA ASP A 162 9.07 -0.60 0.53
C ASP A 162 10.15 -1.46 1.21
N PHE A 163 9.83 -1.96 2.40
CA PHE A 163 10.78 -2.75 3.19
C PHE A 163 11.35 -3.92 2.37
N GLY A 164 12.61 -4.21 2.55
CA GLY A 164 13.31 -5.25 1.82
C GLY A 164 13.44 -5.02 0.31
N GLY A 165 13.05 -3.85 -0.22
CA GLY A 165 13.01 -3.58 -1.65
C GLY A 165 11.97 -4.45 -2.38
N THR A 166 10.93 -4.87 -1.69
CA THR A 166 9.89 -5.76 -2.21
C THR A 166 9.03 -5.06 -3.26
N SER A 167 8.55 -5.82 -4.24
CA SER A 167 7.51 -5.38 -5.16
C SER A 167 6.13 -5.60 -4.55
N VAL A 168 5.17 -4.75 -4.89
CA VAL A 168 3.80 -4.82 -4.38
C VAL A 168 2.79 -4.86 -5.52
N TRP A 169 1.68 -5.52 -5.27
CA TRP A 169 0.46 -5.37 -6.05
C TRP A 169 -0.46 -4.40 -5.33
N TYR A 170 -0.84 -3.33 -5.99
CA TYR A 170 -1.76 -2.33 -5.44
C TYR A 170 -3.11 -2.42 -6.15
N HIS A 171 -4.19 -2.61 -5.41
CA HIS A 171 -5.55 -2.64 -5.93
C HIS A 171 -6.39 -1.53 -5.31
N ILE A 172 -6.96 -0.67 -6.14
CA ILE A 172 -7.87 0.38 -5.70
C ILE A 172 -9.28 -0.21 -5.58
N VAL A 173 -9.82 -0.22 -4.38
CA VAL A 173 -11.18 -0.68 -4.10
C VAL A 173 -12.18 0.45 -4.34
N SER A 174 -11.85 1.66 -3.91
CA SER A 174 -12.70 2.85 -4.04
C SER A 174 -11.84 4.10 -4.04
N GLY A 175 -12.29 5.14 -4.74
CA GLY A 175 -11.56 6.40 -4.88
C GLY A 175 -10.41 6.32 -5.87
N GLU A 176 -9.37 7.13 -5.63
CA GLU A 176 -8.20 7.21 -6.50
C GLU A 176 -6.90 7.36 -5.70
N LYS A 177 -5.78 6.97 -6.29
CA LYS A 177 -4.44 7.13 -5.73
C LYS A 177 -3.49 7.63 -6.80
N TRP A 178 -2.82 8.74 -6.52
CA TRP A 178 -1.80 9.31 -7.38
C TRP A 178 -0.42 8.88 -6.90
N PHE A 179 0.38 8.32 -7.80
CA PHE A 179 1.73 7.87 -7.50
C PHE A 179 2.74 8.79 -8.18
N TYR A 180 3.63 9.36 -7.40
CA TYR A 180 4.78 10.12 -7.88
C TYR A 180 6.01 9.22 -7.83
N MET A 181 6.70 9.09 -8.95
CA MET A 181 7.83 8.17 -9.07
C MET A 181 9.09 8.90 -9.49
N ILE A 182 10.18 8.56 -8.84
CA ILE A 182 11.51 9.10 -9.12
C ILE A 182 12.37 7.96 -9.65
N PRO A 183 13.02 8.10 -10.84
CA PRO A 183 13.87 7.05 -11.38
C PRO A 183 14.99 6.66 -10.39
N PRO A 184 15.21 5.36 -10.13
CA PRO A 184 16.18 4.88 -9.15
C PRO A 184 17.61 4.89 -9.73
N THR A 185 18.07 6.05 -10.20
CA THR A 185 19.45 6.24 -10.62
C THR A 185 20.39 6.19 -9.42
N LYS A 186 21.67 5.86 -9.62
CA LYS A 186 22.67 5.86 -8.53
C LYS A 186 22.71 7.20 -7.77
N LYS A 187 22.57 8.32 -8.49
CA LYS A 187 22.50 9.67 -7.90
C LYS A 187 21.26 9.81 -7.03
N ASN A 188 20.07 9.49 -7.55
CA ASN A 188 18.80 9.64 -6.84
C ASN A 188 18.72 8.73 -5.61
N LEU A 189 19.20 7.49 -5.73
CA LEU A 189 19.26 6.56 -4.60
C LEU A 189 20.20 7.06 -3.49
N LYS A 190 21.33 7.66 -3.84
CA LYS A 190 22.23 8.27 -2.83
C LYS A 190 21.56 9.43 -2.12
N ILE A 191 20.89 10.32 -2.86
CA ILE A 191 20.14 11.44 -2.30
C ILE A 191 19.02 10.93 -1.38
N TYR A 192 18.25 9.94 -1.84
CA TYR A 192 17.20 9.30 -1.04
C TYR A 192 17.75 8.72 0.27
N GLN A 193 18.88 8.02 0.22
CA GLN A 193 19.53 7.43 1.40
C GLN A 193 19.94 8.49 2.42
N ASP A 194 20.49 9.61 1.96
CA ASP A 194 20.90 10.70 2.84
C ASP A 194 19.69 11.41 3.43
N TRP A 195 18.67 11.69 2.60
CA TRP A 195 17.41 12.29 3.03
C TRP A 195 16.66 11.41 4.05
N SER A 196 16.53 10.11 3.80
CA SER A 196 15.81 9.18 4.68
C SER A 196 16.44 8.98 6.05
N LYS A 197 17.71 9.34 6.21
CA LYS A 197 18.44 9.33 7.50
C LYS A 197 18.51 10.69 8.17
N SER A 198 18.04 11.73 7.49
CA SER A 198 18.09 13.09 8.00
C SER A 198 17.07 13.30 9.11
N GLN A 199 17.43 14.05 10.13
CA GLN A 199 16.50 14.51 11.18
C GLN A 199 15.44 15.49 10.64
N THR A 200 15.66 16.06 9.46
CA THR A 200 14.73 16.99 8.79
C THR A 200 13.93 16.32 7.67
N GLN A 201 13.89 14.99 7.59
CA GLN A 201 13.18 14.27 6.56
C GLN A 201 11.75 14.78 6.39
N ASN A 202 10.98 14.81 7.47
CA ASN A 202 9.56 15.23 7.46
C ASN A 202 9.33 16.69 7.06
N ALA A 203 10.37 17.53 7.18
CA ALA A 203 10.33 18.95 6.81
C ALA A 203 10.90 19.22 5.41
N THR A 204 11.49 18.22 4.75
CA THR A 204 12.22 18.41 3.51
C THR A 204 11.64 17.55 2.39
N PHE A 205 11.06 18.18 1.39
CA PHE A 205 10.45 17.50 0.25
C PHE A 205 11.53 16.94 -0.69
N LEU A 206 11.62 15.62 -0.82
CA LEU A 206 12.65 14.91 -1.58
C LEU A 206 12.83 15.42 -3.02
N PRO A 207 11.80 15.68 -3.83
CA PRO A 207 11.95 16.21 -5.19
C PRO A 207 12.70 17.52 -5.26
N THR A 208 12.57 18.38 -4.26
CA THR A 208 13.31 19.66 -4.21
C THR A 208 14.82 19.44 -4.10
N ILE A 209 15.25 18.43 -3.32
CA ILE A 209 16.67 18.10 -3.17
C ILE A 209 17.21 17.44 -4.45
N ILE A 210 16.39 16.68 -5.15
CA ILE A 210 16.76 16.03 -6.42
C ILE A 210 16.84 17.05 -7.55
N GLY A 211 16.16 18.17 -7.43
CA GLY A 211 16.14 19.24 -8.43
C GLY A 211 15.05 19.07 -9.49
N ILE A 212 13.90 18.51 -9.12
CA ILE A 212 12.69 18.37 -9.94
C ILE A 212 11.48 19.00 -9.26
#